data_4f5be56586c35a64cc704eb3712c74fc
#
_entry.id   4f5be56586c35a64cc704eb3712c74fc
#
_cell.length_a   1.000
_cell.length_b   1.000
_cell.length_c   1.000
_cell.angle_alpha   90.00
_cell.angle_beta   90.00
_cell.angle_gamma   90.00
#
_symmetry.space_group_name_H-M   'P 1'
#
loop_
_entity.id
_entity.type
_entity.pdbx_description
1 polymer ?
#
loop_
_entity_poly.entity_id
_entity_poly.type
_entity_poly.pdbx_seq_one_letter_code
_entity_poly.pdbx_strand_id
1 'polypeptide(L)'
;PVDKIAISDIQLLESYGKSTASSVITKSGYDLVPYVSSLFPENISKLKFYAEIYHTLGTVGEAEKIVINYFLESSEKQLKNVSYASFLKAVTSEVNVVLGELNIQNLPTGNYNLVIEVRDKENKLLADQRSSFQRINKEIPLNKERMQAIDVSNSFVSAYKNIDTLSEYIRS
;
A
#
# COMPACT_ATOMS: atom_id res chain seq x y z
N PRO A 1 -13.87 0.69 -25.41
CA PRO A 1 -13.44 -0.19 -24.33
C PRO A 1 -13.22 0.66 -23.10
N VAL A 2 -13.88 0.34 -21.99
CA VAL A 2 -13.60 0.99 -20.73
C VAL A 2 -12.20 0.53 -20.33
N ASP A 3 -11.26 1.47 -20.17
CA ASP A 3 -9.91 1.13 -19.76
C ASP A 3 -9.99 0.55 -18.34
N LYS A 4 -9.35 -0.59 -18.11
CA LYS A 4 -9.30 -1.20 -16.78
C LYS A 4 -8.46 -0.33 -15.86
N ILE A 5 -8.83 -0.29 -14.57
CA ILE A 5 -7.99 0.33 -13.55
C ILE A 5 -6.61 -0.31 -13.59
N ALA A 6 -5.58 0.52 -13.64
CA ALA A 6 -4.19 0.11 -13.63
C ALA A 6 -3.45 0.84 -12.50
N ILE A 7 -2.51 0.17 -11.87
CA ILE A 7 -1.60 0.75 -10.88
C ILE A 7 -0.22 0.78 -11.51
N SER A 8 0.48 1.93 -11.43
CA SER A 8 1.86 2.04 -11.87
C SER A 8 2.78 1.10 -11.06
N ASP A 9 4.02 0.97 -11.48
CA ASP A 9 5.05 0.40 -10.61
C ASP A 9 5.12 1.18 -9.30
N ILE A 10 5.30 0.45 -8.21
CA ILE A 10 5.47 1.04 -6.88
C ILE A 10 6.91 1.51 -6.73
N GLN A 11 7.10 2.81 -6.63
CA GLN A 11 8.41 3.42 -6.43
C GLN A 11 8.70 3.52 -4.93
N LEU A 12 9.71 2.80 -4.45
CA LEU A 12 10.20 2.95 -3.08
C LEU A 12 10.98 4.25 -2.95
N LEU A 13 10.79 4.96 -1.82
CA LEU A 13 11.34 6.29 -1.63
C LEU A 13 12.24 6.36 -0.38
N GLU A 14 13.32 7.09 -0.50
CA GLU A 14 14.13 7.55 0.63
C GLU A 14 13.40 8.70 1.36
N SER A 15 12.94 9.67 0.58
CA SER A 15 12.19 10.82 1.09
C SER A 15 11.23 11.38 0.04
N TYR A 16 10.28 12.16 0.49
CA TYR A 16 9.39 12.94 -0.36
C TYR A 16 8.98 14.23 0.35
N GLY A 17 8.58 15.23 -0.43
CA GLY A 17 8.05 16.49 0.04
C GLY A 17 7.18 17.18 -1.00
N LYS A 18 6.38 18.17 -0.59
CA LYS A 18 5.68 19.01 -1.57
C LYS A 18 6.70 19.80 -2.38
N SER A 19 6.57 19.76 -3.69
CA SER A 19 7.44 20.56 -4.56
C SER A 19 7.09 22.03 -4.50
N THR A 20 8.12 22.86 -4.42
CA THR A 20 8.00 24.32 -4.53
C THR A 20 8.35 24.83 -5.93
N ALA A 21 8.99 23.99 -6.75
CA ALA A 21 9.36 24.26 -8.13
C ALA A 21 9.44 22.95 -8.91
N SER A 22 9.23 22.99 -10.23
CA SER A 22 9.38 21.80 -11.06
C SER A 22 10.85 21.42 -11.20
N SER A 23 11.19 20.16 -10.96
CA SER A 23 12.52 19.58 -11.11
C SER A 23 12.43 18.18 -11.74
N VAL A 24 13.56 17.55 -12.02
CA VAL A 24 13.59 16.18 -12.59
C VAL A 24 13.05 15.11 -11.64
N ILE A 25 12.99 15.40 -10.35
CA ILE A 25 12.43 14.49 -9.33
C ILE A 25 10.97 14.85 -8.96
N THR A 26 10.41 15.91 -9.56
CA THR A 26 9.04 16.34 -9.27
C THR A 26 8.04 15.48 -10.04
N LYS A 27 7.13 14.84 -9.33
CA LYS A 27 6.03 14.06 -9.91
C LYS A 27 4.74 14.35 -9.17
N SER A 28 3.69 14.68 -9.91
CA SER A 28 2.35 14.99 -9.36
C SER A 28 2.37 16.01 -8.21
N GLY A 29 3.27 17.01 -8.27
CA GLY A 29 3.41 18.07 -7.25
C GLY A 29 4.23 17.67 -6.02
N TYR A 30 4.96 16.57 -6.08
CA TYR A 30 5.89 16.12 -5.04
C TYR A 30 7.30 15.93 -5.60
N ASP A 31 8.28 16.30 -4.82
CA ASP A 31 9.68 15.95 -5.04
C ASP A 31 9.92 14.58 -4.43
N LEU A 32 10.27 13.60 -5.26
CA LEU A 32 10.42 12.22 -4.88
C LEU A 32 11.89 11.83 -4.97
N VAL A 33 12.50 11.43 -3.87
CA VAL A 33 13.86 10.87 -3.85
C VAL A 33 13.75 9.35 -3.82
N PRO A 34 14.13 8.65 -4.91
CA PRO A 34 14.04 7.20 -4.98
C PRO A 34 14.95 6.52 -3.96
N TYR A 35 14.46 5.45 -3.35
CA TYR A 35 15.29 4.49 -2.63
C TYR A 35 15.76 3.43 -3.61
N VAL A 36 17.03 3.50 -3.99
CA VAL A 36 17.58 2.70 -5.12
C VAL A 36 17.89 1.25 -4.74
N SER A 37 17.83 0.89 -3.46
CA SER A 37 18.07 -0.47 -2.99
C SER A 37 16.75 -1.19 -2.74
N SER A 38 16.70 -2.50 -2.97
CA SER A 38 15.62 -3.35 -2.48
C SER A 38 15.87 -3.87 -1.06
N LEU A 39 17.00 -3.53 -0.45
CA LEU A 39 17.40 -3.98 0.89
C LEU A 39 17.17 -2.87 1.92
N PHE A 40 16.36 -3.16 2.94
CA PHE A 40 16.06 -2.28 4.06
C PHE A 40 16.75 -2.78 5.33
N PRO A 41 17.89 -2.20 5.73
CA PRO A 41 18.58 -2.54 6.96
C PRO A 41 17.86 -2.00 8.19
N GLU A 42 18.24 -2.48 9.38
CA GLU A 42 17.61 -2.19 10.67
C GLU A 42 17.50 -0.70 11.02
N ASN A 43 18.43 0.12 10.56
CA ASN A 43 18.43 1.57 10.80
C ASN A 43 17.35 2.33 10.01
N ILE A 44 16.69 1.68 9.04
CA ILE A 44 15.56 2.26 8.32
C ILE A 44 14.27 1.81 9.00
N SER A 45 13.58 2.74 9.66
CA SER A 45 12.37 2.47 10.41
C SER A 45 11.08 2.63 9.59
N LYS A 46 11.15 3.26 8.41
CA LYS A 46 9.98 3.56 7.57
C LYS A 46 10.21 3.12 6.14
N LEU A 47 9.26 2.38 5.60
CA LEU A 47 9.14 2.09 4.18
C LEU A 47 8.22 3.15 3.57
N LYS A 48 8.75 3.99 2.70
CA LYS A 48 8.01 5.05 2.00
C LYS A 48 7.86 4.67 0.54
N PHE A 49 6.73 5.04 -0.08
CA PHE A 49 6.47 4.66 -1.44
C PHE A 49 5.54 5.66 -2.15
N TYR A 50 5.60 5.60 -3.48
CA TYR A 50 4.73 6.32 -4.40
C TYR A 50 4.20 5.38 -5.46
N ALA A 51 2.93 5.55 -5.85
CA ALA A 51 2.32 4.92 -7.01
C ALA A 51 1.22 5.82 -7.59
N GLU A 52 0.82 5.56 -8.81
CA GLU A 52 -0.31 6.21 -9.47
C GLU A 52 -1.35 5.15 -9.88
N ILE A 53 -2.62 5.49 -9.70
CA ILE A 53 -3.73 4.65 -10.11
C ILE A 53 -4.47 5.38 -11.23
N TYR A 54 -4.60 4.72 -12.36
CA TYR A 54 -5.19 5.25 -13.58
C TYR A 54 -6.59 4.71 -13.83
N HIS A 55 -7.42 5.47 -14.54
CA HIS A 55 -8.72 5.07 -15.06
C HIS A 55 -9.80 4.78 -14.00
N THR A 56 -9.64 5.30 -12.78
CA THR A 56 -10.66 5.10 -11.74
C THR A 56 -11.95 5.82 -12.10
N LEU A 57 -11.86 7.04 -12.67
CA LEU A 57 -13.00 7.83 -13.10
C LEU A 57 -13.82 7.10 -14.16
N GLY A 58 -13.17 6.60 -15.22
CA GLY A 58 -13.84 5.91 -16.32
C GLY A 58 -14.41 4.53 -15.96
N THR A 59 -13.84 3.87 -14.95
CA THR A 59 -14.23 2.50 -14.57
C THR A 59 -15.29 2.45 -13.48
N VAL A 60 -15.15 3.30 -12.45
CA VAL A 60 -16.02 3.29 -11.26
C VAL A 60 -17.14 4.33 -11.39
N GLY A 61 -16.85 5.45 -12.03
CA GLY A 61 -17.79 6.55 -12.23
C GLY A 61 -17.31 7.85 -11.62
N GLU A 62 -17.95 8.94 -11.98
CA GLU A 62 -17.63 10.28 -11.50
C GLU A 62 -18.07 10.46 -10.04
N ALA A 63 -17.22 11.15 -9.27
CA ALA A 63 -17.45 11.45 -7.85
C ALA A 63 -17.63 10.20 -6.94
N GLU A 64 -17.34 9.01 -7.44
CA GLU A 64 -17.39 7.79 -6.64
C GLU A 64 -16.19 7.68 -5.72
N LYS A 65 -16.34 6.93 -4.62
CA LYS A 65 -15.28 6.71 -3.63
C LYS A 65 -14.63 5.35 -3.86
N ILE A 66 -13.31 5.33 -3.75
CA ILE A 66 -12.50 4.11 -3.76
C ILE A 66 -11.69 4.02 -2.47
N VAL A 67 -11.35 2.81 -2.10
CA VAL A 67 -10.45 2.51 -0.98
C VAL A 67 -9.15 1.94 -1.55
N ILE A 68 -8.04 2.53 -1.16
CA ILE A 68 -6.71 2.11 -1.55
C ILE A 68 -6.05 1.52 -0.31
N ASN A 69 -5.98 0.19 -0.25
CA ASN A 69 -5.28 -0.50 0.82
C ASN A 69 -3.82 -0.69 0.45
N TYR A 70 -2.92 -0.56 1.42
CA TYR A 70 -1.52 -0.94 1.24
C TYR A 70 -1.03 -1.67 2.49
N PHE A 71 -0.29 -2.73 2.26
CA PHE A 71 0.15 -3.63 3.33
C PHE A 71 1.39 -4.43 2.92
N LEU A 72 2.00 -5.07 3.91
CA LEU A 72 3.07 -6.02 3.67
C LEU A 72 2.54 -7.45 3.70
N GLU A 73 3.06 -8.27 2.80
CA GLU A 73 2.90 -9.72 2.82
C GLU A 73 4.27 -10.40 2.77
N SER A 74 4.37 -11.60 3.34
CA SER A 74 5.56 -12.43 3.16
C SER A 74 5.64 -12.92 1.71
N SER A 75 6.78 -12.76 1.06
CA SER A 75 6.97 -13.23 -0.31
C SER A 75 6.83 -14.74 -0.46
N GLU A 76 7.19 -15.52 0.59
CA GLU A 76 7.14 -16.98 0.56
C GLU A 76 5.72 -17.52 0.63
N LYS A 77 4.87 -16.91 1.48
CA LYS A 77 3.53 -17.44 1.79
C LYS A 77 2.40 -16.58 1.23
N GLN A 78 2.72 -15.40 0.71
CA GLN A 78 1.75 -14.38 0.28
C GLN A 78 0.68 -14.08 1.35
N LEU A 79 1.10 -14.16 2.64
CA LEU A 79 0.23 -13.89 3.77
C LEU A 79 0.33 -12.42 4.15
N LYS A 80 -0.81 -11.75 4.13
CA LYS A 80 -0.96 -10.36 4.56
C LYS A 80 -0.60 -10.22 6.04
N ASN A 81 0.28 -9.29 6.35
CA ASN A 81 0.59 -8.93 7.73
C ASN A 81 -0.22 -7.70 8.14
N VAL A 82 -1.29 -7.92 8.91
CA VAL A 82 -2.20 -6.85 9.34
C VAL A 82 -1.55 -5.80 10.23
N SER A 83 -0.44 -6.12 10.90
CA SER A 83 0.32 -5.16 11.70
C SER A 83 1.04 -4.12 10.83
N TYR A 84 1.20 -4.40 9.54
CA TYR A 84 1.82 -3.53 8.56
C TYR A 84 0.85 -3.25 7.42
N ALA A 85 -0.33 -2.76 7.77
CA ALA A 85 -1.39 -2.42 6.83
C ALA A 85 -1.96 -1.03 7.14
N SER A 86 -2.33 -0.31 6.09
CA SER A 86 -3.04 0.96 6.18
C SER A 86 -3.91 1.16 4.94
N PHE A 87 -4.69 2.22 4.92
CA PHE A 87 -5.54 2.54 3.78
C PHE A 87 -5.70 4.05 3.58
N LEU A 88 -6.07 4.42 2.36
CA LEU A 88 -6.48 5.76 1.97
C LEU A 88 -7.87 5.68 1.35
N LYS A 89 -8.67 6.74 1.52
CA LYS A 89 -9.90 6.95 0.77
C LYS A 89 -9.65 8.02 -0.28
N ALA A 90 -10.10 7.80 -1.48
CA ALA A 90 -9.98 8.76 -2.56
C ALA A 90 -11.30 8.86 -3.35
N VAL A 91 -11.52 10.00 -3.96
CA VAL A 91 -12.54 10.16 -4.99
C VAL A 91 -11.92 9.78 -6.33
N THR A 92 -12.70 9.17 -7.20
CA THR A 92 -12.26 8.80 -8.54
C THR A 92 -11.75 9.99 -9.33
N SER A 93 -10.66 9.79 -10.06
CA SER A 93 -9.96 10.81 -10.85
C SER A 93 -9.31 10.16 -12.06
N GLU A 94 -8.82 10.94 -13.02
CA GLU A 94 -7.99 10.44 -14.12
C GLU A 94 -6.73 9.76 -13.59
N VAL A 95 -6.10 10.38 -12.58
CA VAL A 95 -4.94 9.84 -11.87
C VAL A 95 -5.12 10.06 -10.38
N ASN A 96 -5.18 8.97 -9.62
CA ASN A 96 -5.14 9.02 -8.17
C ASN A 96 -3.71 8.74 -7.69
N VAL A 97 -3.11 9.71 -7.02
CA VAL A 97 -1.77 9.58 -6.44
C VAL A 97 -1.84 8.85 -5.11
N VAL A 98 -0.98 7.86 -4.95
CA VAL A 98 -0.77 7.14 -3.69
C VAL A 98 0.62 7.46 -3.19
N LEU A 99 0.69 8.13 -2.06
CA LEU A 99 1.92 8.43 -1.34
C LEU A 99 1.72 7.96 0.09
N GLY A 100 2.55 7.02 0.53
CA GLY A 100 2.36 6.38 1.81
C GLY A 100 3.65 5.97 2.49
N GLU A 101 3.51 5.65 3.77
CA GLU A 101 4.58 5.07 4.56
C GLU A 101 4.06 4.00 5.51
N LEU A 102 4.89 2.99 5.79
CA LEU A 102 4.67 1.97 6.81
C LEU A 102 5.84 1.97 7.78
N ASN A 103 5.53 1.91 9.07
CA ASN A 103 6.57 1.72 10.08
C ASN A 103 7.03 0.25 10.05
N ILE A 104 8.29 0.02 9.68
CA ILE A 104 8.91 -1.30 9.56
C ILE A 104 9.98 -1.55 10.65
N GLN A 105 10.02 -0.72 11.69
CA GLN A 105 11.03 -0.84 12.75
C GLN A 105 11.06 -2.25 13.35
N ASN A 106 9.87 -2.81 13.63
CA ASN A 106 9.71 -4.13 14.23
C ASN A 106 9.46 -5.25 13.20
N LEU A 107 9.66 -4.97 11.91
CA LEU A 107 9.53 -5.98 10.87
C LEU A 107 10.72 -6.94 10.94
N PRO A 108 10.51 -8.26 11.12
CA PRO A 108 11.58 -9.24 11.18
C PRO A 108 12.39 -9.31 9.88
N THR A 109 13.60 -9.87 9.96
CA THR A 109 14.38 -10.23 8.78
C THR A 109 13.58 -11.16 7.88
N GLY A 110 13.54 -10.87 6.57
CA GLY A 110 12.79 -11.67 5.60
C GLY A 110 12.61 -10.98 4.26
N ASN A 111 11.97 -11.69 3.34
CA ASN A 111 11.56 -11.19 2.03
C ASN A 111 10.07 -10.86 2.06
N TYR A 112 9.72 -9.66 1.61
CA TYR A 112 8.38 -9.12 1.68
C TYR A 112 7.97 -8.49 0.35
N ASN A 113 6.65 -8.40 0.16
CA ASN A 113 6.04 -7.57 -0.87
C ASN A 113 5.28 -6.42 -0.20
N LEU A 114 5.48 -5.21 -0.67
CA LEU A 114 4.52 -4.13 -0.50
C LEU A 114 3.42 -4.32 -1.54
N VAL A 115 2.19 -4.44 -1.08
CA VAL A 115 1.01 -4.62 -1.93
C VAL A 115 0.15 -3.38 -1.85
N ILE A 116 -0.32 -2.90 -3.00
CA ILE A 116 -1.37 -1.88 -3.11
C ILE A 116 -2.57 -2.53 -3.76
N GLU A 117 -3.74 -2.40 -3.15
CA GLU A 117 -5.03 -2.85 -3.67
C GLU A 117 -5.98 -1.67 -3.79
N VAL A 118 -6.70 -1.61 -4.90
CA VAL A 118 -7.80 -0.67 -5.11
C VAL A 118 -9.11 -1.43 -5.01
N ARG A 119 -10.02 -0.94 -4.18
CA ARG A 119 -11.35 -1.53 -3.97
C ARG A 119 -12.45 -0.48 -4.13
N ASP A 120 -13.62 -0.92 -4.60
CA ASP A 120 -14.81 -0.08 -4.64
C ASP A 120 -15.51 -0.01 -3.27
N LYS A 121 -16.63 0.69 -3.24
CA LYS A 121 -17.48 0.86 -2.04
C LYS A 121 -18.10 -0.45 -1.54
N GLU A 122 -18.25 -1.45 -2.39
CA GLU A 122 -18.70 -2.81 -2.05
C GLU A 122 -17.54 -3.73 -1.60
N ASN A 123 -16.33 -3.17 -1.44
CA ASN A 123 -15.10 -3.91 -1.09
C ASN A 123 -14.63 -4.91 -2.17
N LYS A 124 -15.10 -4.77 -3.40
CA LYS A 124 -14.64 -5.58 -4.52
C LYS A 124 -13.24 -5.12 -4.95
N LEU A 125 -12.34 -6.07 -5.13
CA LEU A 125 -11.00 -5.80 -5.67
C LEU A 125 -11.09 -5.39 -7.14
N LEU A 126 -10.55 -4.22 -7.46
CA LEU A 126 -10.54 -3.65 -8.81
C LEU A 126 -9.16 -3.79 -9.48
N ALA A 127 -8.09 -3.61 -8.71
CA ALA A 127 -6.71 -3.77 -9.16
C ALA A 127 -5.78 -4.00 -7.97
N ASP A 128 -4.66 -4.64 -8.22
CA ASP A 128 -3.57 -4.78 -7.25
C ASP A 128 -2.19 -4.69 -7.92
N GLN A 129 -1.18 -4.30 -7.15
CA GLN A 129 0.22 -4.21 -7.57
C GLN A 129 1.14 -4.56 -6.42
N ARG A 130 2.29 -5.17 -6.73
CA ARG A 130 3.28 -5.63 -5.76
C ARG A 130 4.66 -5.09 -6.08
N SER A 131 5.42 -4.79 -5.03
CA SER A 131 6.85 -4.47 -5.13
C SER A 131 7.61 -5.23 -4.05
N SER A 132 8.57 -6.05 -4.45
CA SER A 132 9.35 -6.90 -3.55
C SER A 132 10.50 -6.14 -2.92
N PHE A 133 10.77 -6.43 -1.64
CA PHE A 133 11.93 -5.92 -0.93
C PHE A 133 12.42 -6.92 0.14
N GLN A 134 13.65 -6.72 0.59
CA GLN A 134 14.25 -7.52 1.66
C GLN A 134 14.43 -6.66 2.91
N ARG A 135 14.08 -7.20 4.07
CA ARG A 135 14.35 -6.62 5.38
C ARG A 135 15.49 -7.37 6.06
N ILE A 136 16.46 -6.64 6.60
CA ILE A 136 17.44 -7.16 7.54
C ILE A 136 17.23 -6.43 8.87
N ASN A 137 16.89 -7.19 9.91
CA ASN A 137 16.74 -6.70 11.27
C ASN A 137 17.37 -7.73 12.21
N LYS A 138 18.57 -7.41 12.68
CA LYS A 138 19.36 -8.32 13.53
C LYS A 138 18.75 -8.51 14.91
N GLU A 139 18.04 -7.49 15.41
CA GLU A 139 17.39 -7.53 16.71
C GLU A 139 16.12 -8.39 16.71
N ILE A 140 15.51 -8.55 15.54
CA ILE A 140 14.28 -9.33 15.36
C ILE A 140 14.49 -10.36 14.27
N PRO A 141 15.11 -11.50 14.58
CA PRO A 141 15.30 -12.58 13.60
C PRO A 141 13.96 -13.16 13.17
N LEU A 142 13.94 -13.76 11.99
CA LEU A 142 12.77 -14.43 11.46
C LEU A 142 12.27 -15.52 12.43
N ASN A 143 11.16 -15.29 13.10
CA ASN A 143 10.51 -16.31 13.90
C ASN A 143 9.45 -17.00 13.04
N LYS A 144 9.78 -18.21 12.57
CA LYS A 144 8.90 -19.03 11.72
C LYS A 144 7.55 -19.35 12.39
N GLU A 145 7.49 -19.37 13.71
CA GLU A 145 6.26 -19.68 14.46
C GLU A 145 5.26 -18.51 14.50
N ARG A 146 5.73 -17.26 14.53
CA ARG A 146 4.83 -16.09 14.50
C ARG A 146 4.15 -15.84 13.15
N MET A 147 4.72 -16.37 12.07
CA MET A 147 4.11 -16.26 10.74
C MET A 147 3.00 -17.30 10.49
N GLN A 148 2.81 -18.28 11.38
CA GLN A 148 1.76 -19.30 11.24
C GLN A 148 0.38 -18.86 11.77
N ALA A 149 0.29 -17.73 12.46
CA ALA A 149 -0.88 -17.41 13.27
C ALA A 149 -1.91 -16.48 12.62
N ILE A 150 -1.73 -16.06 11.36
CA ILE A 150 -2.68 -15.11 10.76
C ILE A 150 -3.33 -15.76 9.54
N ASP A 151 -4.45 -16.42 9.79
CA ASP A 151 -5.41 -16.80 8.75
C ASP A 151 -6.09 -15.54 8.22
N VAL A 152 -5.71 -15.14 7.01
CA VAL A 152 -6.10 -13.88 6.37
C VAL A 152 -7.59 -13.84 6.03
N SER A 153 -8.24 -15.00 5.85
CA SER A 153 -9.67 -15.06 5.53
C SER A 153 -10.56 -14.55 6.67
N ASN A 154 -10.08 -14.65 7.92
CA ASN A 154 -10.84 -14.25 9.11
C ASN A 154 -10.36 -12.95 9.77
N SER A 155 -9.10 -12.53 9.55
CA SER A 155 -8.55 -11.42 10.33
C SER A 155 -8.92 -10.04 9.79
N PHE A 156 -9.18 -9.89 8.49
CA PHE A 156 -9.67 -8.63 7.94
C PHE A 156 -11.13 -8.37 8.34
N VAL A 157 -11.94 -9.43 8.34
CA VAL A 157 -13.35 -9.37 8.79
C VAL A 157 -13.42 -9.21 10.31
N SER A 158 -12.47 -9.75 11.09
CA SER A 158 -12.50 -9.66 12.55
C SER A 158 -11.82 -8.41 13.12
N ALA A 159 -10.84 -7.83 12.43
CA ALA A 159 -10.28 -6.52 12.78
C ALA A 159 -11.26 -5.38 12.46
N TYR A 160 -12.17 -5.61 11.51
CA TYR A 160 -13.27 -4.71 11.17
C TYR A 160 -14.61 -5.41 11.44
N LYS A 161 -14.82 -5.92 12.66
CA LYS A 161 -16.10 -6.50 13.12
C LYS A 161 -17.26 -5.51 13.11
N ASN A 162 -17.04 -4.29 12.68
CA ASN A 162 -18.08 -3.34 12.31
C ASN A 162 -17.98 -3.01 10.81
N ILE A 163 -18.35 -3.99 9.96
CA ILE A 163 -18.64 -3.76 8.53
C ILE A 163 -19.70 -2.66 8.39
N ASP A 164 -20.63 -2.55 9.34
CA ASP A 164 -21.61 -1.47 9.41
C ASP A 164 -20.94 -0.10 9.58
N THR A 165 -19.87 0.01 10.36
CA THR A 165 -19.10 1.27 10.50
C THR A 165 -18.33 1.61 9.22
N LEU A 166 -17.89 0.65 8.44
CA LEU A 166 -17.24 0.91 7.16
C LEU A 166 -18.26 1.37 6.11
N SER A 167 -19.45 0.80 6.11
CA SER A 167 -20.55 1.22 5.22
C SER A 167 -21.12 2.59 5.62
N GLU A 168 -21.17 2.92 6.90
CA GLU A 168 -21.54 4.26 7.39
C GLU A 168 -20.46 5.30 7.08
N TYR A 169 -19.18 4.93 7.19
CA TYR A 169 -18.07 5.82 6.85
C TYR A 169 -17.92 6.07 5.33
N ILE A 170 -18.40 5.16 4.51
CA ILE A 170 -18.42 5.32 3.04
C ILE A 170 -19.63 6.16 2.61
N ARG A 171 -20.70 6.22 3.43
CA ARG A 171 -21.92 7.00 3.15
C ARG A 171 -21.88 8.44 3.71
N SER A 172 -20.95 8.77 4.57
CA SER A 172 -20.69 10.12 5.07
C SER A 172 -19.52 10.74 4.29
#